data_e37f0c230932be29623e019d9122121a
#
_entry.id   e37f0c230932be29623e019d9122121a
#
_cell.length_a   1.000
_cell.length_b   1.000
_cell.length_c   1.000
_cell.angle_alpha   90.00
_cell.angle_beta   90.00
_cell.angle_gamma   90.00
#
_symmetry.space_group_name_H-M   'P 1'
#
loop_
_entity.id
_entity.type
_entity.pdbx_description
1 polymer ?
#
loop_
_entity_poly.entity_id
_entity_poly.type
_entity_poly.pdbx_seq_one_letter_code
_entity_poly.pdbx_strand_id
1 'polypeptide(L)'
;EEGPLETRLEGSLTPYPFALRASLRYDHPKALFDPLLLQGAYALPAGSLNLAHRHGLNGEGPLETSLTLAYREGQEAYTLQARRDWPKDALQASGQAIFGPQSLSLQATLDPTALAYQAGFRSGSAPGPLLDLLLSGRYQEGFRGTNLRLGLTQALPEATFRLTANLHLPEVEDGEVYLKDLALSGGLELWGPTPPDERGENALPGLALSGSLTYTRSPTSPEGYALALRNFGPTLTFLGRENTKLHLAALLNQNLPGTPLKPKFLLTLDRCCWAMRFTLDAAKNEVRLAF
;
A
#
# COMPACT_ATOMS: atom_id res chain seq x y z
N GLU A 1 4.13 47.15 28.82
CA GLU A 1 3.24 45.98 29.14
C GLU A 1 2.83 45.35 27.82
N GLU A 2 3.32 44.16 27.53
CA GLU A 2 2.84 43.38 26.40
C GLU A 2 1.44 42.88 26.74
N GLY A 3 0.44 43.26 25.95
CA GLY A 3 -0.93 42.78 26.08
C GLY A 3 -1.03 41.26 25.81
N PRO A 4 -2.20 40.62 26.08
CA PRO A 4 -2.37 39.21 25.81
C PRO A 4 -2.14 38.89 24.35
N LEU A 5 -1.34 37.86 24.09
CA LEU A 5 -1.05 37.42 22.72
C LEU A 5 -2.24 36.69 22.07
N GLU A 6 -3.06 36.03 22.88
CA GLU A 6 -4.23 35.27 22.42
C GLU A 6 -5.33 35.21 23.46
N THR A 7 -6.57 35.06 23.02
CA THR A 7 -7.73 34.70 23.85
C THR A 7 -8.32 33.41 23.34
N ARG A 8 -8.55 32.45 24.25
CA ARG A 8 -9.15 31.15 23.92
C ARG A 8 -10.44 30.96 24.68
N LEU A 9 -11.46 30.60 23.93
CA LEU A 9 -12.78 30.24 24.50
C LEU A 9 -13.01 28.75 24.20
N GLU A 10 -13.31 27.99 25.25
CA GLU A 10 -13.68 26.59 25.15
C GLU A 10 -14.95 26.33 25.92
N GLY A 11 -15.88 25.61 25.31
CA GLY A 11 -17.10 25.13 25.92
C GLY A 11 -17.25 23.63 25.70
N SER A 12 -17.68 22.91 26.72
CA SER A 12 -18.01 21.49 26.61
C SER A 12 -19.28 21.15 27.36
N LEU A 13 -20.08 20.26 26.76
CA LEU A 13 -21.29 19.70 27.30
C LEU A 13 -21.25 18.19 27.09
N THR A 14 -21.33 17.40 28.17
CA THR A 14 -21.10 15.95 28.12
C THR A 14 -22.22 15.13 28.78
N PRO A 15 -23.52 15.34 28.43
CA PRO A 15 -24.56 14.44 28.91
C PRO A 15 -24.48 13.12 28.19
N TYR A 16 -24.27 12.02 28.93
CA TYR A 16 -24.28 10.68 28.31
C TYR A 16 -25.61 10.42 27.59
N PRO A 17 -25.59 9.86 26.34
CA PRO A 17 -24.47 9.37 25.56
C PRO A 17 -23.81 10.43 24.64
N PHE A 18 -24.11 11.68 24.78
CA PHE A 18 -23.62 12.77 23.93
C PHE A 18 -22.45 13.50 24.56
N ALA A 19 -21.53 13.99 23.75
CA ALA A 19 -20.55 14.98 24.14
C ALA A 19 -20.44 16.03 23.03
N LEU A 20 -20.48 17.31 23.42
CA LEU A 20 -20.30 18.44 22.50
C LEU A 20 -19.13 19.29 23.01
N ARG A 21 -18.29 19.76 22.12
CA ARG A 21 -17.20 20.68 22.42
C ARG A 21 -17.13 21.75 21.33
N ALA A 22 -16.93 22.98 21.78
CA ALA A 22 -16.64 24.11 20.91
C ALA A 22 -15.35 24.78 21.37
N SER A 23 -14.48 25.16 20.43
CA SER A 23 -13.30 25.95 20.74
C SER A 23 -13.09 27.05 19.71
N LEU A 24 -12.72 28.23 20.19
CA LEU A 24 -12.45 29.41 19.41
C LEU A 24 -11.20 30.09 19.98
N ARG A 25 -10.30 30.55 19.13
CA ARG A 25 -9.12 31.31 19.49
C ARG A 25 -9.10 32.61 18.73
N TYR A 26 -8.75 33.69 19.42
CA TYR A 26 -8.49 34.99 18.85
C TYR A 26 -7.01 35.37 19.00
N ASP A 27 -6.34 35.66 17.90
CA ASP A 27 -4.96 36.09 17.84
C ASP A 27 -4.93 37.63 17.86
N HIS A 28 -4.57 38.23 19.01
CA HIS A 28 -4.57 39.66 19.19
C HIS A 28 -3.60 40.41 18.26
N PRO A 29 -2.35 39.97 18.08
CA PRO A 29 -1.41 40.60 17.17
C PRO A 29 -1.88 40.67 15.72
N LYS A 30 -2.62 39.64 15.27
CA LYS A 30 -3.14 39.60 13.90
C LYS A 30 -4.55 40.16 13.76
N ALA A 31 -5.23 40.42 14.89
CA ALA A 31 -6.65 40.79 14.95
C ALA A 31 -7.57 39.81 14.19
N LEU A 32 -7.28 38.52 14.25
CA LEU A 32 -7.99 37.46 13.52
C LEU A 32 -8.47 36.37 14.46
N PHE A 33 -9.59 35.79 14.10
CA PHE A 33 -10.07 34.55 14.73
C PHE A 33 -9.49 33.34 14.00
N ASP A 34 -8.99 32.38 14.75
CA ASP A 34 -8.81 31.03 14.21
C ASP A 34 -10.17 30.40 13.89
N PRO A 35 -10.22 29.40 13.00
CA PRO A 35 -11.47 28.74 12.69
C PRO A 35 -12.16 28.18 13.93
N LEU A 36 -13.46 28.44 14.07
CA LEU A 36 -14.30 27.82 15.10
C LEU A 36 -14.32 26.30 14.87
N LEU A 37 -13.92 25.56 15.90
CA LEU A 37 -13.99 24.09 15.90
C LEU A 37 -15.18 23.63 16.73
N LEU A 38 -16.09 22.90 16.10
CA LEU A 38 -17.21 22.22 16.72
C LEU A 38 -16.98 20.71 16.65
N GLN A 39 -17.11 20.02 17.77
CA GLN A 39 -16.97 18.57 17.85
C GLN A 39 -18.19 18.00 18.57
N GLY A 40 -18.76 16.94 18.01
CA GLY A 40 -19.82 16.16 18.61
C GLY A 40 -19.41 14.69 18.67
N ALA A 41 -19.71 14.03 19.75
CA ALA A 41 -19.52 12.60 19.90
C ALA A 41 -20.81 11.96 20.47
N TYR A 42 -21.12 10.78 19.97
CA TYR A 42 -22.21 9.94 20.46
C TYR A 42 -21.70 8.55 20.76
N ALA A 43 -21.83 8.12 22.01
CA ALA A 43 -21.44 6.78 22.42
C ALA A 43 -22.52 5.77 22.02
N LEU A 44 -22.13 4.76 21.24
CA LEU A 44 -22.94 3.59 20.90
C LEU A 44 -22.62 2.44 21.89
N PRO A 45 -23.49 1.43 22.07
CA PRO A 45 -23.21 0.29 22.94
C PRO A 45 -21.90 -0.44 22.61
N ALA A 46 -21.54 -0.52 21.33
CA ALA A 46 -20.32 -1.17 20.85
C ALA A 46 -19.46 -0.26 19.95
N GLY A 47 -19.55 1.07 20.12
CA GLY A 47 -18.82 1.97 19.25
C GLY A 47 -18.99 3.45 19.54
N SER A 48 -18.69 4.28 18.55
CA SER A 48 -18.83 5.74 18.63
C SER A 48 -19.13 6.36 17.29
N LEU A 49 -19.88 7.46 17.32
CA LEU A 49 -20.08 8.36 16.19
C LEU A 49 -19.47 9.71 16.56
N ASN A 50 -18.56 10.22 15.75
CA ASN A 50 -17.90 11.50 15.97
C ASN A 50 -18.13 12.41 14.75
N LEU A 51 -18.50 13.66 15.04
CA LEU A 51 -18.64 14.73 14.06
C LEU A 51 -17.68 15.85 14.42
N ALA A 52 -16.95 16.38 13.45
CA ALA A 52 -16.17 17.59 13.64
C ALA A 52 -16.43 18.55 12.47
N HIS A 53 -16.57 19.84 12.79
CA HIS A 53 -16.78 20.92 11.84
C HIS A 53 -15.86 22.09 12.15
N ARG A 54 -15.18 22.60 11.11
CA ARG A 54 -14.34 23.80 11.16
C ARG A 54 -14.98 24.89 10.33
N HIS A 55 -15.18 26.05 10.91
CA HIS A 55 -15.78 27.21 10.25
C HIS A 55 -14.88 28.44 10.38
N GLY A 56 -14.49 29.00 9.28
CA GLY A 56 -13.74 30.26 9.22
C GLY A 56 -14.63 31.46 9.53
N LEU A 57 -14.21 32.29 10.49
CA LEU A 57 -14.99 33.45 10.96
C LEU A 57 -14.62 34.76 10.28
N ASN A 58 -13.47 34.80 9.58
CA ASN A 58 -12.99 36.00 8.89
C ASN A 58 -13.54 36.14 7.46
N GLY A 59 -14.77 35.68 7.22
CA GLY A 59 -15.42 35.68 5.90
C GLY A 59 -15.11 34.44 5.06
N GLU A 60 -14.43 33.44 5.61
CA GLU A 60 -14.01 32.23 4.89
C GLU A 60 -15.16 31.20 4.78
N GLY A 61 -16.13 31.23 5.71
CA GLY A 61 -17.24 30.25 5.74
C GLY A 61 -16.81 28.85 6.18
N PRO A 62 -17.56 27.81 5.82
CA PRO A 62 -17.22 26.43 6.19
C PRO A 62 -15.92 25.98 5.52
N LEU A 63 -15.01 25.43 6.30
CA LEU A 63 -13.71 24.93 5.86
C LEU A 63 -13.70 23.42 5.70
N GLU A 64 -14.17 22.73 6.74
CA GLU A 64 -14.10 21.27 6.78
C GLU A 64 -15.23 20.70 7.64
N THR A 65 -15.78 19.58 7.20
CA THR A 65 -16.68 18.75 7.99
C THR A 65 -16.23 17.30 7.92
N SER A 66 -16.08 16.63 9.05
CA SER A 66 -15.75 15.22 9.10
C SER A 66 -16.70 14.43 9.99
N LEU A 67 -16.99 13.21 9.58
CA LEU A 67 -17.81 12.23 10.29
C LEU A 67 -17.01 10.94 10.41
N THR A 68 -16.96 10.37 11.60
CA THR A 68 -16.34 9.07 11.86
C THR A 68 -17.31 8.21 12.64
N LEU A 69 -17.62 7.04 12.11
CA LEU A 69 -18.33 5.96 12.79
C LEU A 69 -17.35 4.82 13.04
N ALA A 70 -17.23 4.39 14.26
CA ALA A 70 -16.48 3.20 14.63
C ALA A 70 -17.39 2.27 15.45
N TYR A 71 -17.41 0.99 15.10
CA TYR A 71 -18.16 -0.04 15.77
C TYR A 71 -17.31 -1.29 15.90
N ARG A 72 -17.36 -1.97 17.03
CA ARG A 72 -16.63 -3.21 17.24
C ARG A 72 -17.42 -4.12 18.19
N GLU A 73 -17.66 -5.36 17.73
CA GLU A 73 -18.29 -6.40 18.53
C GLU A 73 -17.61 -7.75 18.26
N GLY A 74 -17.00 -8.34 19.26
CA GLY A 74 -16.26 -9.59 19.14
C GLY A 74 -15.10 -9.48 18.12
N GLN A 75 -15.17 -10.27 17.04
CA GLN A 75 -14.19 -10.27 15.95
C GLN A 75 -14.60 -9.38 14.76
N GLU A 76 -15.72 -8.70 14.88
CA GLU A 76 -16.21 -7.81 13.85
C GLU A 76 -15.88 -6.35 14.19
N ALA A 77 -15.42 -5.62 13.21
CA ALA A 77 -15.15 -4.19 13.35
C ALA A 77 -15.51 -3.45 12.05
N TYR A 78 -16.17 -2.31 12.22
CA TYR A 78 -16.57 -1.43 11.12
C TYR A 78 -16.08 -0.03 11.41
N THR A 79 -15.46 0.59 10.44
CA THR A 79 -15.07 2.00 10.50
C THR A 79 -15.53 2.67 9.22
N LEU A 80 -16.24 3.78 9.36
CA LEU A 80 -16.62 4.65 8.25
C LEU A 80 -16.12 6.05 8.57
N GLN A 81 -15.46 6.69 7.61
CA GLN A 81 -15.02 8.08 7.71
C GLN A 81 -15.47 8.82 6.44
N ALA A 82 -16.01 10.01 6.63
CA ALA A 82 -16.31 10.94 5.57
C ALA A 82 -15.77 12.32 5.94
N ARG A 83 -15.15 13.00 4.98
CA ARG A 83 -14.59 14.35 5.16
C ARG A 83 -14.89 15.18 3.93
N ARG A 84 -15.48 16.35 4.13
CA ARG A 84 -15.70 17.35 3.09
C ARG A 84 -14.76 18.54 3.32
N ASP A 85 -13.97 18.85 2.31
CA ASP A 85 -13.17 20.08 2.19
C ASP A 85 -14.00 21.07 1.37
N TRP A 86 -14.63 22.05 2.02
CA TRP A 86 -15.56 22.97 1.40
C TRP A 86 -14.89 23.93 0.40
N PRO A 87 -13.73 24.53 0.71
CA PRO A 87 -13.02 25.38 -0.24
C PRO A 87 -12.60 24.67 -1.53
N LYS A 88 -12.32 23.37 -1.47
CA LYS A 88 -11.95 22.57 -2.65
C LYS A 88 -13.12 21.85 -3.29
N ASP A 89 -14.30 21.93 -2.68
CA ASP A 89 -15.49 21.14 -3.04
C ASP A 89 -15.19 19.64 -3.17
N ALA A 90 -14.29 19.13 -2.31
CA ALA A 90 -13.85 17.75 -2.35
C ALA A 90 -14.46 16.95 -1.21
N LEU A 91 -14.94 15.74 -1.52
CA LEU A 91 -15.46 14.76 -0.58
C LEU A 91 -14.57 13.53 -0.56
N GLN A 92 -14.07 13.17 0.60
CA GLN A 92 -13.35 11.93 0.84
C GLN A 92 -14.22 11.01 1.69
N ALA A 93 -14.33 9.76 1.31
CA ALA A 93 -15.01 8.73 2.09
C ALA A 93 -14.11 7.50 2.15
N SER A 94 -14.03 6.88 3.31
CA SER A 94 -13.34 5.60 3.50
C SER A 94 -14.13 4.73 4.45
N GLY A 95 -14.11 3.42 4.18
CA GLY A 95 -14.73 2.43 5.03
C GLY A 95 -13.87 1.20 5.14
N GLN A 96 -13.89 0.57 6.29
CA GLN A 96 -13.28 -0.72 6.54
C GLN A 96 -14.26 -1.60 7.31
N ALA A 97 -14.35 -2.83 6.87
CA ALA A 97 -15.09 -3.88 7.57
C ALA A 97 -14.17 -5.08 7.80
N ILE A 98 -14.16 -5.60 9.00
CA ILE A 98 -13.38 -6.77 9.40
C ILE A 98 -14.37 -7.83 9.91
N PHE A 99 -14.26 -9.05 9.39
CA PHE A 99 -15.10 -10.21 9.73
C PHE A 99 -14.18 -11.41 9.99
N GLY A 100 -13.70 -11.54 11.21
CA GLY A 100 -12.72 -12.56 11.53
C GLY A 100 -11.47 -12.48 10.65
N PRO A 101 -11.17 -13.49 9.80
CA PRO A 101 -10.00 -13.50 8.94
C PRO A 101 -10.15 -12.69 7.63
N GLN A 102 -11.31 -12.09 7.41
CA GLN A 102 -11.61 -11.32 6.20
C GLN A 102 -11.66 -9.83 6.50
N SER A 103 -11.22 -9.02 5.56
CA SER A 103 -11.37 -7.58 5.62
C SER A 103 -11.72 -7.00 4.26
N LEU A 104 -12.59 -6.01 4.26
CA LEU A 104 -12.95 -5.19 3.11
C LEU A 104 -12.56 -3.74 3.41
N SER A 105 -11.93 -3.07 2.48
CA SER A 105 -11.65 -1.64 2.56
C SER A 105 -12.15 -0.92 1.31
N LEU A 106 -12.75 0.25 1.49
CA LEU A 106 -13.20 1.12 0.42
C LEU A 106 -12.68 2.53 0.70
N GLN A 107 -12.18 3.19 -0.32
CA GLN A 107 -11.80 4.60 -0.26
C GLN A 107 -12.24 5.28 -1.55
N ALA A 108 -12.82 6.45 -1.42
CA ALA A 108 -13.20 7.29 -2.54
C ALA A 108 -12.86 8.75 -2.25
N THR A 109 -12.39 9.46 -3.26
CA THR A 109 -12.18 10.90 -3.23
C THR A 109 -12.87 11.47 -4.45
N LEU A 110 -13.91 12.26 -4.21
CA LEU A 110 -14.65 12.98 -5.23
C LEU A 110 -14.21 14.44 -5.18
N ASP A 111 -13.68 14.94 -6.26
CA ASP A 111 -13.46 16.36 -6.51
C ASP A 111 -14.41 16.82 -7.64
N PRO A 112 -14.56 18.13 -7.94
CA PRO A 112 -15.49 18.61 -8.97
C PRO A 112 -15.28 18.01 -10.37
N THR A 113 -14.11 17.44 -10.63
CA THR A 113 -13.72 16.97 -11.98
C THR A 113 -13.52 15.47 -12.06
N ALA A 114 -13.32 14.79 -10.93
CA ALA A 114 -12.94 13.37 -10.94
C ALA A 114 -13.34 12.64 -9.67
N LEU A 115 -13.53 11.33 -9.80
CA LEU A 115 -13.67 10.38 -8.71
C LEU A 115 -12.44 9.44 -8.72
N ALA A 116 -11.59 9.53 -7.70
CA ALA A 116 -10.60 8.51 -7.42
C ALA A 116 -11.18 7.46 -6.47
N TYR A 117 -10.93 6.19 -6.74
CA TYR A 117 -11.46 5.09 -5.93
C TYR A 117 -10.41 4.00 -5.69
N GLN A 118 -10.55 3.34 -4.56
CA GLN A 118 -9.79 2.17 -4.20
C GLN A 118 -10.67 1.21 -3.41
N ALA A 119 -10.65 -0.07 -3.78
CA ALA A 119 -11.32 -1.14 -3.06
C ALA A 119 -10.33 -2.27 -2.78
N GLY A 120 -10.26 -2.70 -1.54
CA GLY A 120 -9.37 -3.77 -1.11
C GLY A 120 -10.17 -4.88 -0.43
N PHE A 121 -9.82 -6.12 -0.72
CA PHE A 121 -10.34 -7.29 -0.04
C PHE A 121 -9.16 -8.18 0.37
N ARG A 122 -9.16 -8.60 1.62
CA ARG A 122 -8.20 -9.57 2.13
C ARG A 122 -8.96 -10.71 2.79
N SER A 123 -8.54 -11.93 2.53
CA SER A 123 -9.11 -13.12 3.16
C SER A 123 -8.02 -14.12 3.50
N GLY A 124 -8.19 -14.81 4.62
CA GLY A 124 -7.32 -15.86 5.09
C GLY A 124 -6.49 -15.50 6.30
N SER A 125 -5.87 -16.49 6.89
CA SER A 125 -4.95 -16.37 8.02
C SER A 125 -3.88 -17.47 7.93
N ALA A 126 -2.65 -17.14 8.32
CA ALA A 126 -1.60 -18.15 8.42
C ALA A 126 -2.01 -19.27 9.43
N PRO A 127 -1.72 -20.56 9.14
CA PRO A 127 -0.94 -21.09 8.03
C PRO A 127 -1.69 -21.29 6.71
N GLY A 128 -2.98 -20.92 6.62
CA GLY A 128 -3.79 -21.07 5.42
C GLY A 128 -3.43 -20.07 4.29
N PRO A 129 -4.14 -20.17 3.15
CA PRO A 129 -3.93 -19.26 2.05
C PRO A 129 -4.36 -17.83 2.42
N LEU A 130 -3.52 -16.86 2.06
CA LEU A 130 -3.83 -15.44 2.13
C LEU A 130 -4.13 -14.93 0.73
N LEU A 131 -5.32 -14.39 0.53
CA LEU A 131 -5.75 -13.72 -0.68
C LEU A 131 -5.82 -12.22 -0.42
N ASP A 132 -5.20 -11.43 -1.29
CA ASP A 132 -5.21 -9.96 -1.25
C ASP A 132 -5.62 -9.43 -2.63
N LEU A 133 -6.72 -8.70 -2.70
CA LEU A 133 -7.22 -8.05 -3.91
C LEU A 133 -7.26 -6.55 -3.69
N LEU A 134 -6.73 -5.80 -4.64
CA LEU A 134 -6.77 -4.34 -4.61
C LEU A 134 -7.18 -3.83 -5.99
N LEU A 135 -8.30 -3.15 -6.05
CA LEU A 135 -8.77 -2.41 -7.22
C LEU A 135 -8.60 -0.92 -6.95
N SER A 136 -7.99 -0.20 -7.87
CA SER A 136 -7.88 1.26 -7.78
C SER A 136 -8.01 1.90 -9.15
N GLY A 137 -8.49 3.13 -9.21
CA GLY A 137 -8.62 3.83 -10.47
C GLY A 137 -9.16 5.25 -10.28
N ARG A 138 -9.34 5.92 -11.40
CA ARG A 138 -9.93 7.26 -11.48
C ARG A 138 -11.03 7.27 -12.54
N TYR A 139 -12.14 7.90 -12.24
CA TYR A 139 -13.20 8.19 -13.17
C TYR A 139 -13.23 9.70 -13.46
N GLN A 140 -12.99 10.07 -14.70
CA GLN A 140 -13.05 11.45 -15.19
C GLN A 140 -13.42 11.35 -16.67
N GLU A 141 -14.66 11.70 -17.03
CA GLU A 141 -15.19 11.50 -18.40
C GLU A 141 -15.03 10.05 -18.92
N GLY A 142 -14.93 9.09 -18.00
CA GLY A 142 -14.67 7.67 -18.26
C GLY A 142 -13.72 7.06 -17.24
N PHE A 143 -13.62 5.73 -17.22
CA PHE A 143 -12.66 5.04 -16.37
C PHE A 143 -11.24 5.20 -16.92
N ARG A 144 -10.35 5.76 -16.12
CA ARG A 144 -8.93 5.97 -16.47
C ARG A 144 -8.03 5.30 -15.46
N GLY A 145 -7.01 4.61 -15.97
CA GLY A 145 -5.95 4.05 -15.14
C GLY A 145 -6.44 3.05 -14.08
N THR A 146 -7.38 2.17 -14.42
CA THR A 146 -7.84 1.12 -13.50
C THR A 146 -6.76 0.08 -13.31
N ASN A 147 -6.32 -0.11 -12.08
CA ASN A 147 -5.35 -1.13 -11.69
C ASN A 147 -6.03 -2.19 -10.83
N LEU A 148 -5.83 -3.44 -11.16
CA LEU A 148 -6.20 -4.59 -10.34
C LEU A 148 -4.94 -5.32 -9.91
N ARG A 149 -4.73 -5.42 -8.60
CA ARG A 149 -3.67 -6.24 -8.00
C ARG A 149 -4.29 -7.45 -7.31
N LEU A 150 -3.78 -8.61 -7.62
CA LEU A 150 -4.09 -9.87 -6.95
C LEU A 150 -2.82 -10.39 -6.29
N GLY A 151 -2.87 -10.68 -5.00
CA GLY A 151 -1.81 -11.34 -4.25
C GLY A 151 -2.33 -12.67 -3.67
N LEU A 152 -1.58 -13.74 -3.83
CA LEU A 152 -1.83 -15.02 -3.21
C LEU A 152 -0.56 -15.46 -2.48
N THR A 153 -0.69 -15.79 -1.20
CA THR A 153 0.39 -16.39 -0.42
C THR A 153 -0.12 -17.65 0.23
N GLN A 154 0.57 -18.76 0.06
CA GLN A 154 0.26 -20.04 0.65
C GLN A 154 1.49 -20.59 1.36
N ALA A 155 1.41 -20.78 2.68
CA ALA A 155 2.40 -21.54 3.42
C ALA A 155 2.10 -23.04 3.25
N LEU A 156 3.11 -23.79 2.83
CA LEU A 156 3.14 -25.25 2.77
C LEU A 156 4.08 -25.75 3.87
N PRO A 157 3.99 -27.02 4.31
CA PRO A 157 4.84 -27.53 5.39
C PRO A 157 6.34 -27.32 5.16
N GLU A 158 6.79 -27.43 3.93
CA GLU A 158 8.20 -27.34 3.52
C GLU A 158 8.49 -26.22 2.53
N ALA A 159 7.49 -25.40 2.18
CA ALA A 159 7.65 -24.35 1.17
C ALA A 159 6.66 -23.21 1.36
N THR A 160 7.00 -22.03 0.86
CA THR A 160 6.06 -20.90 0.77
C THR A 160 5.90 -20.48 -0.69
N PHE A 161 4.68 -20.53 -1.17
CA PHE A 161 4.31 -20.04 -2.50
C PHE A 161 3.79 -18.61 -2.41
N ARG A 162 4.27 -17.74 -3.31
CA ARG A 162 3.77 -16.37 -3.47
C ARG A 162 3.54 -16.07 -4.93
N LEU A 163 2.38 -15.52 -5.24
CA LEU A 163 2.02 -15.04 -6.57
C LEU A 163 1.45 -13.64 -6.45
N THR A 164 1.91 -12.72 -7.28
CA THR A 164 1.33 -11.38 -7.42
C THR A 164 1.07 -11.12 -8.89
N ALA A 165 -0.17 -10.75 -9.20
CA ALA A 165 -0.58 -10.30 -10.52
C ALA A 165 -1.02 -8.84 -10.43
N ASN A 166 -0.50 -7.99 -11.31
CA ASN A 166 -0.93 -6.61 -11.47
C ASN A 166 -1.43 -6.43 -12.89
N LEU A 167 -2.69 -6.03 -13.03
CA LEU A 167 -3.30 -5.71 -14.31
C LEU A 167 -3.53 -4.20 -14.34
N HIS A 168 -3.06 -3.57 -15.40
CA HIS A 168 -3.39 -2.19 -15.69
C HIS A 168 -4.33 -2.16 -16.89
N LEU A 169 -5.57 -1.77 -16.63
CA LEU A 169 -6.60 -1.58 -17.64
C LEU A 169 -6.53 -0.12 -18.11
N PRO A 170 -6.37 0.11 -19.39
CA PRO A 170 -6.16 1.47 -19.88
C PRO A 170 -7.45 2.23 -20.09
N GLU A 171 -7.23 3.41 -20.60
CA GLU A 171 -8.25 4.30 -21.15
C GLU A 171 -9.00 3.61 -22.27
N VAL A 172 -10.27 3.95 -22.42
CA VAL A 172 -11.07 3.58 -23.58
C VAL A 172 -10.62 4.49 -24.72
N GLU A 173 -9.82 3.98 -25.66
CA GLU A 173 -9.56 4.63 -26.93
C GLU A 173 -10.46 3.97 -27.98
N ASP A 174 -11.21 4.76 -28.73
CA ASP A 174 -12.11 4.31 -29.81
C ASP A 174 -13.14 3.24 -29.41
N GLY A 175 -13.55 3.20 -28.12
CA GLY A 175 -14.55 2.25 -27.63
C GLY A 175 -14.03 0.84 -27.35
N GLU A 176 -12.74 0.56 -27.55
CA GLU A 176 -12.14 -0.72 -27.22
C GLU A 176 -11.43 -0.68 -25.87
N VAL A 177 -11.72 -1.66 -25.02
CA VAL A 177 -11.00 -1.93 -23.78
C VAL A 177 -9.86 -2.90 -24.05
N TYR A 178 -8.63 -2.54 -23.80
CA TYR A 178 -7.47 -3.40 -23.99
C TYR A 178 -6.60 -3.48 -22.74
N LEU A 179 -5.91 -4.59 -22.55
CA LEU A 179 -4.92 -4.74 -21.50
C LEU A 179 -3.64 -3.96 -21.88
N LYS A 180 -3.29 -2.94 -21.10
CA LYS A 180 -2.10 -2.12 -21.33
C LYS A 180 -0.85 -2.85 -20.90
N ASP A 181 -0.87 -3.33 -19.67
CA ASP A 181 0.21 -4.14 -19.15
C ASP A 181 -0.29 -5.16 -18.12
N LEU A 182 0.45 -6.23 -17.98
CA LEU A 182 0.28 -7.27 -16.99
C LEU A 182 1.64 -7.62 -16.42
N ALA A 183 1.80 -7.49 -15.12
CA ALA A 183 2.99 -7.95 -14.42
C ALA A 183 2.61 -9.12 -13.50
N LEU A 184 3.22 -10.28 -13.74
CA LEU A 184 3.14 -11.45 -12.88
C LEU A 184 4.48 -11.58 -12.15
N SER A 185 4.45 -11.74 -10.85
CA SER A 185 5.64 -12.09 -10.08
C SER A 185 5.32 -13.24 -9.14
N GLY A 186 6.23 -14.16 -9.00
CA GLY A 186 6.05 -15.31 -8.15
C GLY A 186 7.35 -15.71 -7.48
N GLY A 187 7.20 -16.44 -6.38
CA GLY A 187 8.31 -17.02 -5.64
C GLY A 187 7.86 -18.29 -4.94
N LEU A 188 8.76 -19.25 -4.88
CA LEU A 188 8.64 -20.49 -4.14
C LEU A 188 9.86 -20.59 -3.23
N GLU A 189 9.66 -20.53 -1.93
CA GLU A 189 10.69 -20.81 -0.94
C GLU A 189 10.58 -22.29 -0.60
N LEU A 190 11.54 -23.07 -1.05
CA LEU A 190 11.55 -24.53 -0.88
C LEU A 190 11.93 -24.90 0.55
N TRP A 191 12.93 -24.23 1.11
CA TRP A 191 13.27 -24.30 2.54
C TRP A 191 14.00 -23.05 2.96
N GLY A 192 13.83 -22.68 4.21
CA GLY A 192 14.53 -21.54 4.81
C GLY A 192 15.95 -21.88 5.23
N PRO A 193 16.83 -20.88 5.35
CA PRO A 193 18.19 -21.10 5.85
C PRO A 193 18.18 -21.40 7.35
N THR A 194 19.01 -22.36 7.77
CA THR A 194 19.24 -22.66 9.18
C THR A 194 20.53 -22.01 9.64
N PRO A 195 20.53 -21.25 10.75
CA PRO A 195 21.75 -20.66 11.27
C PRO A 195 22.69 -21.75 11.82
N PRO A 196 24.01 -21.50 11.84
CA PRO A 196 24.97 -22.41 12.47
C PRO A 196 24.67 -22.56 13.96
N ASP A 197 24.93 -23.74 14.51
CA ASP A 197 24.88 -24.01 15.94
C ASP A 197 25.99 -23.27 16.69
N GLU A 198 26.06 -23.45 18.02
CA GLU A 198 27.09 -22.82 18.86
C GLU A 198 28.54 -23.22 18.47
N ARG A 199 28.69 -24.38 17.84
CA ARG A 199 29.98 -24.85 17.33
C ARG A 199 30.30 -24.34 15.94
N GLY A 200 29.33 -23.72 15.26
CA GLY A 200 29.44 -23.25 13.87
C GLY A 200 29.20 -24.36 12.85
N GLU A 201 28.64 -25.48 13.29
CA GLU A 201 28.26 -26.61 12.44
C GLU A 201 26.76 -26.58 12.10
N ASN A 202 26.33 -27.49 11.23
CA ASN A 202 24.93 -27.72 10.89
C ASN A 202 24.17 -26.51 10.22
N ALA A 203 24.91 -25.53 9.70
CA ALA A 203 24.30 -24.49 8.87
C ALA A 203 23.80 -25.08 7.55
N LEU A 204 22.51 -24.92 7.26
CA LEU A 204 21.92 -25.31 5.99
C LEU A 204 21.53 -24.05 5.19
N PRO A 205 21.86 -24.02 3.88
CA PRO A 205 21.40 -22.93 3.04
C PRO A 205 19.89 -22.99 2.84
N GLY A 206 19.23 -21.84 2.78
CA GLY A 206 17.87 -21.74 2.26
C GLY A 206 17.87 -21.70 0.73
N LEU A 207 16.86 -22.26 0.09
CA LEU A 207 16.67 -22.24 -1.34
C LEU A 207 15.31 -21.63 -1.69
N ALA A 208 15.34 -20.62 -2.54
CA ALA A 208 14.14 -20.02 -3.11
C ALA A 208 14.26 -19.93 -4.64
N LEU A 209 13.13 -20.06 -5.31
CA LEU A 209 12.96 -19.74 -6.73
C LEU A 209 12.09 -18.50 -6.84
N SER A 210 12.46 -17.57 -7.70
CA SER A 210 11.65 -16.37 -7.95
C SER A 210 11.71 -15.96 -9.41
N GLY A 211 10.76 -15.10 -9.80
CA GLY A 211 10.77 -14.54 -11.14
C GLY A 211 9.59 -13.63 -11.38
N SER A 212 9.69 -12.83 -12.44
CA SER A 212 8.57 -12.02 -12.92
C SER A 212 8.48 -12.07 -14.43
N LEU A 213 7.24 -12.02 -14.91
CA LEU A 213 6.89 -11.90 -16.31
C LEU A 213 6.08 -10.62 -16.49
N THR A 214 6.50 -9.76 -17.40
CA THR A 214 5.74 -8.56 -17.76
C THR A 214 5.31 -8.64 -19.22
N TYR A 215 4.05 -8.30 -19.46
CA TYR A 215 3.48 -8.05 -20.76
C TYR A 215 3.18 -6.55 -20.86
N THR A 216 3.54 -5.93 -21.97
CA THR A 216 3.20 -4.53 -22.25
C THR A 216 2.74 -4.43 -23.70
N ARG A 217 1.57 -3.82 -23.91
CA ARG A 217 1.13 -3.49 -25.28
C ARG A 217 2.06 -2.41 -25.84
N SER A 218 2.61 -2.65 -27.01
CA SER A 218 3.53 -1.74 -27.66
C SER A 218 3.13 -1.54 -29.12
N PRO A 219 2.47 -0.44 -29.47
CA PRO A 219 2.07 -0.15 -30.85
C PRO A 219 3.25 -0.05 -31.80
N THR A 220 4.47 0.19 -31.27
CA THR A 220 5.70 0.29 -32.04
C THR A 220 6.42 -1.05 -32.24
N SER A 221 5.97 -2.11 -31.57
CA SER A 221 6.49 -3.47 -31.80
C SER A 221 5.81 -4.08 -33.02
N PRO A 222 6.55 -4.83 -33.87
CA PRO A 222 5.97 -5.56 -35.01
C PRO A 222 4.83 -6.52 -34.61
N GLU A 223 4.90 -7.06 -33.40
CA GLU A 223 3.89 -7.97 -32.87
C GLU A 223 2.80 -7.25 -32.03
N GLY A 224 2.88 -5.94 -31.87
CA GLY A 224 1.94 -5.15 -31.08
C GLY A 224 2.10 -5.29 -29.55
N TYR A 225 3.06 -6.09 -29.08
CA TYR A 225 3.34 -6.31 -27.66
C TYR A 225 4.82 -6.58 -27.38
N ALA A 226 5.19 -6.45 -26.11
CA ALA A 226 6.48 -6.86 -25.57
C ALA A 226 6.28 -7.74 -24.33
N LEU A 227 7.02 -8.85 -24.27
CA LEU A 227 7.11 -9.72 -23.09
C LEU A 227 8.51 -9.63 -22.51
N ALA A 228 8.61 -9.58 -21.18
CA ALA A 228 9.90 -9.62 -20.51
C ALA A 228 9.88 -10.56 -19.32
N LEU A 229 10.78 -11.55 -19.34
CA LEU A 229 11.12 -12.37 -18.19
C LEU A 229 12.22 -11.67 -17.40
N ARG A 230 12.05 -11.52 -16.10
CA ARG A 230 13.01 -10.82 -15.22
C ARG A 230 13.32 -11.63 -13.98
N ASN A 231 14.61 -11.69 -13.67
CA ASN A 231 15.12 -12.26 -12.44
C ASN A 231 14.57 -13.67 -12.14
N PHE A 232 14.39 -14.49 -13.18
CA PHE A 232 13.89 -15.85 -13.02
C PHE A 232 15.05 -16.78 -12.65
N GLY A 233 14.98 -17.40 -11.48
CA GLY A 233 16.00 -18.35 -11.08
C GLY A 233 16.11 -18.58 -9.57
N PRO A 234 17.06 -19.46 -9.19
CA PRO A 234 17.28 -19.80 -7.80
C PRO A 234 18.07 -18.74 -7.03
N THR A 235 17.79 -18.66 -5.75
CA THR A 235 18.54 -17.90 -4.75
C THR A 235 18.86 -18.81 -3.59
N LEU A 236 20.15 -18.92 -3.25
CA LEU A 236 20.64 -19.59 -2.05
C LEU A 236 20.94 -18.55 -0.97
N THR A 237 20.50 -18.81 0.22
CA THR A 237 20.74 -17.95 1.38
C THR A 237 21.45 -18.72 2.48
N PHE A 238 22.58 -18.22 2.93
CA PHE A 238 23.35 -18.77 4.03
C PHE A 238 23.28 -17.80 5.22
N LEU A 239 23.06 -18.33 6.40
CA LEU A 239 23.14 -17.56 7.65
C LEU A 239 24.48 -17.86 8.31
N GLY A 240 25.23 -16.82 8.63
CA GLY A 240 26.47 -16.91 9.42
C GLY A 240 26.25 -16.45 10.86
N ARG A 241 27.33 -16.42 11.63
CA ARG A 241 27.35 -15.83 12.98
C ARG A 241 27.23 -14.30 12.91
N GLU A 242 26.84 -13.67 14.00
CA GLU A 242 26.78 -12.22 14.17
C GLU A 242 25.87 -11.53 13.11
N ASN A 243 24.70 -12.14 12.79
CA ASN A 243 23.77 -11.63 11.79
C ASN A 243 24.37 -11.50 10.38
N THR A 244 25.38 -12.27 10.07
CA THR A 244 25.93 -12.33 8.70
C THR A 244 25.01 -13.13 7.81
N LYS A 245 24.66 -12.59 6.62
CA LYS A 245 23.84 -13.26 5.60
C LYS A 245 24.58 -13.21 4.27
N LEU A 246 24.67 -14.35 3.61
CA LEU A 246 25.22 -14.46 2.26
C LEU A 246 24.11 -14.92 1.33
N HIS A 247 23.82 -14.15 0.29
CA HIS A 247 22.85 -14.49 -0.75
C HIS A 247 23.60 -14.71 -2.08
N LEU A 248 23.35 -15.84 -2.70
CA LEU A 248 23.83 -16.19 -4.02
C LEU A 248 22.61 -16.37 -4.92
N ALA A 249 22.50 -15.62 -6.01
CA ALA A 249 21.42 -15.77 -6.96
C ALA A 249 21.96 -15.94 -8.39
N ALA A 250 21.40 -16.91 -9.11
CA ALA A 250 21.61 -17.13 -10.53
C ALA A 250 20.29 -16.88 -11.26
N LEU A 251 20.18 -15.71 -11.88
CA LEU A 251 18.94 -15.19 -12.44
C LEU A 251 19.01 -15.11 -13.95
N LEU A 252 17.91 -15.35 -14.63
CA LEU A 252 17.77 -15.25 -16.07
C LEU A 252 16.87 -14.07 -16.42
N ASN A 253 17.26 -13.35 -17.47
CA ASN A 253 16.49 -12.27 -18.06
C ASN A 253 16.35 -12.48 -19.55
N GLN A 254 15.16 -12.22 -20.09
CA GLN A 254 14.88 -12.34 -21.52
C GLN A 254 13.80 -11.31 -21.92
N ASN A 255 13.97 -10.69 -23.07
CA ASN A 255 12.91 -9.96 -23.73
C ASN A 255 12.42 -10.79 -24.92
N LEU A 256 11.12 -11.00 -25.03
CA LEU A 256 10.47 -11.72 -26.12
C LEU A 256 9.65 -10.74 -26.97
N PRO A 257 9.63 -10.93 -28.30
CA PRO A 257 10.36 -11.93 -29.06
C PRO A 257 11.79 -11.50 -29.38
N GLY A 258 12.63 -12.45 -29.58
CA GLY A 258 13.88 -12.30 -30.35
C GLY A 258 15.16 -12.03 -29.57
N THR A 259 15.18 -11.90 -28.27
CA THR A 259 16.45 -11.74 -27.53
C THR A 259 16.89 -13.04 -26.83
N PRO A 260 18.20 -13.36 -26.83
CA PRO A 260 18.70 -14.52 -26.12
C PRO A 260 18.53 -14.35 -24.59
N LEU A 261 18.49 -15.49 -23.91
CA LEU A 261 18.55 -15.54 -22.44
C LEU A 261 19.85 -14.89 -21.97
N LYS A 262 19.74 -14.00 -21.01
CA LYS A 262 20.87 -13.28 -20.42
C LYS A 262 20.99 -13.61 -18.94
N PRO A 263 22.05 -14.30 -18.52
CA PRO A 263 22.26 -14.62 -17.12
C PRO A 263 22.69 -13.37 -16.33
N LYS A 264 22.29 -13.34 -15.07
CA LYS A 264 22.70 -12.37 -14.09
C LYS A 264 23.03 -13.10 -12.78
N PHE A 265 24.22 -12.88 -12.27
CA PHE A 265 24.66 -13.43 -11.02
C PHE A 265 24.74 -12.33 -9.97
N LEU A 266 24.22 -12.61 -8.79
CA LEU A 266 24.25 -11.72 -7.64
C LEU A 266 24.89 -12.45 -6.47
N LEU A 267 25.86 -11.79 -5.85
CA LEU A 267 26.40 -12.16 -4.55
C LEU A 267 26.17 -10.98 -3.63
N THR A 268 25.44 -11.18 -2.54
CA THR A 268 25.25 -10.14 -1.52
C THR A 268 25.71 -10.70 -0.18
N LEU A 269 26.59 -9.98 0.47
CA LEU A 269 27.04 -10.25 1.82
C LEU A 269 26.55 -9.11 2.72
N ASP A 270 25.65 -9.42 3.64
CA ASP A 270 25.13 -8.49 4.62
C ASP A 270 25.70 -8.84 5.99
N ARG A 271 26.25 -7.87 6.70
CA ARG A 271 26.72 -8.03 8.06
C ARG A 271 26.37 -6.78 8.89
N CYS A 272 25.54 -6.96 9.89
CA CYS A 272 25.17 -5.96 10.89
C CYS A 272 25.06 -4.51 10.36
N CYS A 273 26.15 -3.87 10.02
CA CYS A 273 26.28 -2.43 9.77
C CYS A 273 26.78 -2.09 8.35
N TRP A 274 27.07 -3.07 7.52
CA TRP A 274 27.50 -2.89 6.13
C TRP A 274 27.04 -4.04 5.24
N ALA A 275 26.90 -3.76 3.97
CA ALA A 275 26.55 -4.74 2.95
C ALA A 275 27.47 -4.59 1.74
N MET A 276 27.92 -5.71 1.19
CA MET A 276 28.66 -5.76 -0.06
C MET A 276 27.82 -6.48 -1.10
N ARG A 277 27.67 -5.90 -2.26
CA ARG A 277 26.95 -6.50 -3.38
C ARG A 277 27.82 -6.57 -4.62
N PHE A 278 28.04 -7.77 -5.12
CA PHE A 278 28.64 -8.01 -6.41
C PHE A 278 27.56 -8.43 -7.40
N THR A 279 27.55 -7.82 -8.59
CA THR A 279 26.60 -8.12 -9.69
C THR A 279 27.38 -8.36 -10.96
N LEU A 280 27.15 -9.48 -11.61
CA LEU A 280 27.54 -9.76 -12.97
C LEU A 280 26.27 -9.81 -13.83
N ASP A 281 26.07 -8.86 -14.72
CA ASP A 281 24.89 -8.74 -15.57
C ASP A 281 25.30 -8.88 -17.05
N ALA A 282 25.12 -10.05 -17.61
CA ALA A 282 25.42 -10.31 -19.01
C ALA A 282 24.49 -9.55 -19.99
N ALA A 283 23.33 -9.10 -19.51
CA ALA A 283 22.44 -8.29 -20.33
C ALA A 283 23.02 -6.90 -20.60
N LYS A 284 23.77 -6.37 -19.65
CA LYS A 284 24.37 -5.04 -19.69
C LYS A 284 25.86 -5.04 -19.95
N ASN A 285 26.46 -6.24 -20.05
CA ASN A 285 27.91 -6.43 -20.13
C ASN A 285 28.64 -5.72 -18.96
N GLU A 286 28.08 -5.85 -17.75
CA GLU A 286 28.43 -5.02 -16.61
C GLU A 286 28.79 -5.86 -15.40
N VAL A 287 29.88 -5.46 -14.75
CA VAL A 287 30.29 -5.94 -13.43
C VAL A 287 30.20 -4.76 -12.46
N ARG A 288 29.42 -4.90 -11.41
CA ARG A 288 29.29 -3.89 -10.35
C ARG A 288 29.69 -4.44 -9.01
N LEU A 289 30.40 -3.65 -8.26
CA LEU A 289 30.67 -3.84 -6.84
C LEU A 289 30.11 -2.61 -6.10
N ALA A 290 29.31 -2.84 -5.08
CA ALA A 290 28.74 -1.82 -4.22
C ALA A 290 28.95 -2.19 -2.75
N PHE A 291 29.17 -1.19 -1.90
CA PHE A 291 29.38 -1.30 -0.46
C PHE A 291 28.31 -0.51 0.29
#